data_435e7ec2c96f96af9529c0ed589a1ab7
#
_entry.id   435e7ec2c96f96af9529c0ed589a1ab7
#
_cell.length_a   1.000
_cell.length_b   1.000
_cell.length_c   1.000
_cell.angle_alpha   90.00
_cell.angle_beta   90.00
_cell.angle_gamma   90.00
#
_symmetry.space_group_name_H-M   'P 1'
#
loop_
_entity.id
_entity.type
_entity.pdbx_description
1 polymer ?
#
loop_
_entity_poly.entity_id
_entity_poly.type
_entity_poly.pdbx_seq_one_letter_code
_entity_poly.pdbx_strand_id
1 'polypeptide(L)'
;GMLKTGAIEKLSRDFPPIGDGGVYPVDILPLGPSMRKLVEEIGGPEFRKVVEEKFGLDLKDRPPMITLRGRSREKDGRIHHDSDDKVVSLLLYLNEDWPHQTGNLRMLRSPDDLESTVAEIPSSAGSLVIFEVKPHGWHGHHRFVGERRVLMLNYMTGAESHSRELKRHRFSAKL
;
A
#
# COMPACT_ATOMS: atom_id res chain seq x y z
N GLY A 1 -11.10 -8.04 11.49
CA GLY A 1 -10.07 -7.32 10.75
C GLY A 1 -8.70 -7.96 10.95
N MET A 2 -7.75 -7.61 10.12
CA MET A 2 -6.37 -8.14 10.21
C MET A 2 -5.65 -7.72 11.49
N LEU A 3 -5.95 -6.52 12.00
CA LEU A 3 -5.32 -5.97 13.19
C LEU A 3 -6.08 -6.33 14.46
N LYS A 4 -5.34 -6.70 15.52
CA LYS A 4 -5.92 -6.97 16.85
C LYS A 4 -6.41 -5.68 17.49
N THR A 5 -7.41 -5.79 18.38
CA THR A 5 -7.88 -4.67 19.21
C THR A 5 -6.71 -4.00 19.94
N GLY A 6 -6.66 -2.67 19.95
CA GLY A 6 -5.58 -1.89 20.54
C GLY A 6 -4.29 -1.80 19.70
N ALA A 7 -4.19 -2.53 18.56
CA ALA A 7 -3.06 -2.38 17.66
C ALA A 7 -3.13 -1.08 16.86
N ILE A 8 -4.33 -0.65 16.48
CA ILE A 8 -4.56 0.55 15.66
C ILE A 8 -4.02 1.81 16.36
N GLU A 9 -4.38 2.02 17.61
CA GLU A 9 -3.90 3.15 18.42
C GLU A 9 -2.36 3.19 18.52
N LYS A 10 -1.74 2.01 18.72
CA LYS A 10 -0.27 1.90 18.79
C LYS A 10 0.37 2.21 17.44
N LEU A 11 -0.19 1.69 16.36
CA LEU A 11 0.30 1.95 15.01
C LEU A 11 0.14 3.41 14.60
N SER A 12 -0.98 4.03 14.98
CA SER A 12 -1.24 5.45 14.74
C SER A 12 -0.21 6.34 15.44
N ARG A 13 0.07 6.07 16.72
CA ARG A 13 1.07 6.79 17.50
C ARG A 13 2.49 6.60 16.96
N ASP A 14 2.81 5.39 16.50
CA ASP A 14 4.13 4.99 16.04
C ASP A 14 4.33 5.23 14.53
N PHE A 15 3.30 5.76 13.83
CA PHE A 15 3.38 6.11 12.42
C PHE A 15 4.38 7.26 12.23
N PRO A 16 5.31 7.17 11.26
CA PRO A 16 6.32 8.22 11.08
C PRO A 16 5.68 9.53 10.61
N PRO A 17 6.28 10.70 10.95
CA PRO A 17 5.76 12.00 10.59
C PRO A 17 5.95 12.28 9.09
N ILE A 18 5.00 11.82 8.27
CA ILE A 18 4.96 12.07 6.83
C ILE A 18 3.97 13.21 6.57
N GLY A 19 4.47 14.44 6.50
CA GLY A 19 3.69 15.65 6.27
C GLY A 19 3.34 15.90 4.80
N ASP A 20 4.19 15.41 3.89
CA ASP A 20 4.05 15.62 2.46
C ASP A 20 3.42 14.42 1.75
N GLY A 21 2.85 14.68 0.56
CA GLY A 21 2.38 13.60 -0.29
C GLY A 21 3.55 12.89 -0.97
N GLY A 22 3.34 11.63 -1.30
CA GLY A 22 4.34 10.78 -1.92
C GLY A 22 4.33 9.39 -1.31
N VAL A 23 5.28 8.58 -1.75
CA VAL A 23 5.49 7.21 -1.30
C VAL A 23 6.91 7.09 -0.79
N TYR A 24 7.06 6.67 0.45
CA TYR A 24 8.33 6.64 1.17
C TYR A 24 8.72 5.21 1.52
N PRO A 25 9.89 4.72 1.07
CA PRO A 25 10.42 3.45 1.53
C PRO A 25 10.61 3.43 3.05
N VAL A 26 10.25 2.30 3.69
CA VAL A 26 10.28 2.20 5.16
C VAL A 26 11.68 2.29 5.75
N ASP A 27 12.71 1.96 4.98
CA ASP A 27 14.11 1.98 5.40
C ASP A 27 14.70 3.39 5.60
N ILE A 28 14.03 4.42 5.08
CA ILE A 28 14.44 5.82 5.28
C ILE A 28 13.58 6.57 6.30
N LEU A 29 12.62 5.89 6.94
CA LEU A 29 11.65 6.49 7.85
C LEU A 29 11.96 6.17 9.32
N PRO A 30 11.77 7.11 10.24
CA PRO A 30 11.90 6.87 11.67
C PRO A 30 10.65 6.14 12.22
N LEU A 31 10.57 4.83 11.97
CA LEU A 31 9.46 4.01 12.42
C LEU A 31 9.44 3.84 13.94
N GLY A 32 8.31 4.03 14.57
CA GLY A 32 8.09 3.64 15.96
C GLY A 32 8.03 2.11 16.14
N PRO A 33 8.08 1.61 17.39
CA PRO A 33 8.20 0.16 17.65
C PRO A 33 7.09 -0.69 17.04
N SER A 34 5.84 -0.26 17.13
CA SER A 34 4.70 -1.01 16.57
C SER A 34 4.71 -1.04 15.04
N MET A 35 5.10 0.06 14.40
CA MET A 35 5.24 0.13 12.95
C MET A 35 6.39 -0.76 12.46
N ARG A 36 7.51 -0.78 13.17
CA ARG A 36 8.65 -1.65 12.88
C ARG A 36 8.26 -3.12 12.91
N LYS A 37 7.55 -3.51 13.98
CA LYS A 37 7.04 -4.88 14.13
C LYS A 37 6.08 -5.26 13.01
N LEU A 38 5.15 -4.37 12.63
CA LEU A 38 4.23 -4.61 11.52
C LEU A 38 4.99 -4.82 10.20
N VAL A 39 5.98 -3.97 9.91
CA VAL A 39 6.82 -4.08 8.70
C VAL A 39 7.58 -5.41 8.67
N GLU A 40 8.15 -5.84 9.80
CA GLU A 40 8.83 -7.12 9.93
C GLU A 40 7.88 -8.31 9.70
N GLU A 41 6.68 -8.27 10.30
CA GLU A 41 5.69 -9.34 10.14
C GLU A 41 5.20 -9.47 8.70
N ILE A 42 4.80 -8.37 8.06
CA ILE A 42 4.28 -8.43 6.67
C ILE A 42 5.37 -8.65 5.62
N GLY A 43 6.61 -8.24 5.91
CA GLY A 43 7.76 -8.49 5.05
C GLY A 43 8.38 -9.88 5.24
N GLY A 44 7.93 -10.60 6.27
CA GLY A 44 8.49 -11.88 6.69
C GLY A 44 8.00 -13.09 5.87
N PRO A 45 8.67 -14.24 6.06
CA PRO A 45 8.38 -15.46 5.30
C PRO A 45 6.98 -16.04 5.61
N GLU A 46 6.49 -15.90 6.85
CA GLU A 46 5.17 -16.42 7.24
C GLU A 46 4.04 -15.72 6.49
N PHE A 47 4.09 -14.39 6.41
CA PHE A 47 3.10 -13.63 5.66
C PHE A 47 3.21 -13.91 4.15
N ARG A 48 4.42 -14.03 3.61
CA ARG A 48 4.63 -14.43 2.22
C ARG A 48 3.95 -15.76 1.92
N LYS A 49 4.13 -16.76 2.77
CA LYS A 49 3.49 -18.08 2.61
C LYS A 49 1.97 -17.98 2.54
N VAL A 50 1.35 -17.15 3.37
CA VAL A 50 -0.11 -16.91 3.31
C VAL A 50 -0.53 -16.32 1.97
N VAL A 51 0.26 -15.39 1.42
CA VAL A 51 -0.02 -14.82 0.09
C VAL A 51 0.17 -15.86 -1.02
N GLU A 52 1.25 -16.64 -0.97
CA GLU A 52 1.53 -17.73 -1.91
C GLU A 52 0.37 -18.74 -1.95
N GLU A 53 -0.07 -19.21 -0.79
CA GLU A 53 -1.18 -20.17 -0.67
C GLU A 53 -2.50 -19.59 -1.20
N LYS A 54 -2.78 -18.32 -0.91
CA LYS A 54 -4.03 -17.66 -1.33
C LYS A 54 -4.13 -17.44 -2.83
N PHE A 55 -3.02 -17.14 -3.49
CA PHE A 55 -3.00 -16.79 -4.92
C PHE A 55 -2.43 -17.90 -5.80
N GLY A 56 -1.91 -18.98 -5.23
CA GLY A 56 -1.26 -20.06 -5.99
C GLY A 56 0.02 -19.61 -6.67
N LEU A 57 0.77 -18.70 -6.06
CA LEU A 57 1.98 -18.09 -6.62
C LEU A 57 3.24 -18.57 -5.89
N ASP A 58 4.38 -18.60 -6.59
CA ASP A 58 5.70 -18.72 -5.98
C ASP A 58 6.34 -17.32 -5.85
N LEU A 59 6.50 -16.87 -4.62
CA LEU A 59 7.10 -15.57 -4.30
C LEU A 59 8.50 -15.69 -3.67
N LYS A 60 9.11 -16.87 -3.68
CA LYS A 60 10.41 -17.15 -3.05
C LYS A 60 11.51 -16.17 -3.50
N ASP A 61 11.59 -15.93 -4.81
CA ASP A 61 12.59 -15.05 -5.43
C ASP A 61 12.01 -13.67 -5.81
N ARG A 62 10.92 -13.29 -5.16
CA ARG A 62 10.22 -12.01 -5.35
C ARG A 62 10.45 -11.10 -4.14
N PRO A 63 11.46 -10.21 -4.18
CA PRO A 63 11.77 -9.36 -3.04
C PRO A 63 10.59 -8.45 -2.68
N PRO A 64 10.23 -8.34 -1.38
CA PRO A 64 9.20 -7.43 -0.94
C PRO A 64 9.75 -5.99 -0.88
N MET A 65 9.00 -5.04 -1.45
CA MET A 65 9.24 -3.61 -1.28
C MET A 65 8.12 -3.04 -0.43
N ILE A 66 8.47 -2.50 0.74
CA ILE A 66 7.50 -1.92 1.67
C ILE A 66 7.67 -0.41 1.70
N THR A 67 6.55 0.29 1.57
CA THR A 67 6.49 1.74 1.53
C THR A 67 5.34 2.26 2.36
N LEU A 68 5.42 3.52 2.80
CA LEU A 68 4.35 4.23 3.48
C LEU A 68 3.93 5.47 2.70
N ARG A 69 2.65 5.76 2.77
CA ARG A 69 2.08 7.06 2.40
C ARG A 69 1.36 7.62 3.61
N GLY A 70 1.61 8.90 3.96
CA GLY A 70 0.94 9.58 5.05
C GLY A 70 -0.16 10.53 4.57
N ARG A 71 -0.01 11.06 3.36
CA ARG A 71 -0.89 12.10 2.83
C ARG A 71 -1.18 11.93 1.35
N SER A 72 -2.41 12.18 0.93
CA SER A 72 -2.80 12.30 -0.47
C SER A 72 -2.84 13.76 -0.91
N ARG A 73 -2.44 13.99 -2.15
CA ARG A 73 -2.44 15.28 -2.84
C ARG A 73 -3.55 15.30 -3.91
N GLU A 74 -3.81 16.47 -4.44
CA GLU A 74 -4.79 16.66 -5.51
C GLU A 74 -4.58 15.77 -6.74
N LYS A 75 -3.33 15.51 -7.09
CA LYS A 75 -2.95 14.68 -8.23
C LYS A 75 -2.97 13.19 -7.97
N ASP A 76 -3.15 12.77 -6.71
CA ASP A 76 -3.19 11.35 -6.33
C ASP A 76 -4.59 10.76 -6.56
N GLY A 77 -4.68 9.44 -6.76
CA GLY A 77 -5.94 8.73 -6.97
C GLY A 77 -6.38 8.55 -8.41
N ARG A 78 -5.60 9.00 -9.38
CA ARG A 78 -5.90 8.76 -10.81
C ARG A 78 -6.01 7.26 -11.07
N ILE A 79 -6.89 6.90 -12.03
CA ILE A 79 -7.01 5.52 -12.49
C ILE A 79 -5.67 5.09 -13.10
N HIS A 80 -5.20 3.92 -12.69
CA HIS A 80 -4.00 3.29 -13.22
C HIS A 80 -4.03 1.78 -12.94
N HIS A 81 -3.17 1.05 -13.59
CA HIS A 81 -2.75 -0.29 -13.16
C HIS A 81 -1.33 -0.20 -12.60
N ASP A 82 -0.96 -1.17 -11.80
CA ASP A 82 0.40 -1.24 -11.26
C ASP A 82 1.41 -1.60 -12.34
N SER A 83 2.68 -1.20 -12.13
CA SER A 83 3.78 -1.49 -13.03
C SER A 83 4.01 -3.00 -13.17
N ASP A 84 4.40 -3.45 -14.36
CA ASP A 84 4.80 -4.84 -14.66
C ASP A 84 6.03 -5.31 -13.86
N ASP A 85 6.70 -4.42 -13.15
CA ASP A 85 7.75 -4.73 -12.19
C ASP A 85 7.24 -5.38 -10.89
N LYS A 86 5.92 -5.43 -10.69
CA LYS A 86 5.26 -5.99 -9.51
C LYS A 86 4.50 -7.27 -9.87
N VAL A 87 4.49 -8.24 -8.96
CA VAL A 87 3.73 -9.49 -9.06
C VAL A 87 2.45 -9.41 -8.24
N VAL A 88 2.56 -8.93 -6.99
CA VAL A 88 1.45 -8.75 -6.07
C VAL A 88 1.55 -7.39 -5.42
N SER A 89 0.43 -6.72 -5.26
CA SER A 89 0.30 -5.48 -4.51
C SER A 89 -0.63 -5.67 -3.32
N LEU A 90 -0.22 -5.09 -2.20
CA LEU A 90 -0.96 -5.06 -0.95
C LEU A 90 -1.07 -3.62 -0.44
N LEU A 91 -2.26 -3.24 0.01
CA LEU A 91 -2.49 -1.99 0.73
C LEU A 91 -3.19 -2.29 2.06
N LEU A 92 -2.58 -1.86 3.16
CA LEU A 92 -3.15 -1.90 4.49
C LEU A 92 -3.36 -0.47 4.98
N TYR A 93 -4.61 -0.10 5.22
CA TYR A 93 -4.98 1.22 5.71
C TYR A 93 -4.81 1.32 7.22
N LEU A 94 -4.33 2.50 7.68
CA LEU A 94 -3.96 2.76 9.06
C LEU A 94 -4.59 4.04 9.62
N ASN A 95 -5.67 4.53 9.00
CA ASN A 95 -6.42 5.69 9.52
C ASN A 95 -7.39 5.20 10.59
N GLU A 96 -7.32 5.73 11.81
CA GLU A 96 -8.19 5.32 12.93
C GLU A 96 -9.66 5.45 12.55
N ASP A 97 -10.02 6.62 12.03
CA ASP A 97 -11.33 6.91 11.48
C ASP A 97 -11.23 7.32 10.01
N TRP A 98 -12.26 7.00 9.23
CA TRP A 98 -12.39 7.46 7.86
C TRP A 98 -13.81 7.99 7.61
N PRO A 99 -14.11 9.21 8.09
CA PRO A 99 -15.44 9.81 7.94
C PRO A 99 -15.69 10.38 6.54
N HIS A 100 -14.71 10.22 5.63
CA HIS A 100 -14.75 10.82 4.30
C HIS A 100 -15.48 9.91 3.30
N GLN A 101 -16.30 10.52 2.45
CA GLN A 101 -16.96 9.82 1.34
C GLN A 101 -16.05 9.57 0.13
N THR A 102 -14.89 10.23 0.09
CA THR A 102 -13.90 10.11 -0.99
C THR A 102 -12.58 9.53 -0.46
N GLY A 103 -11.70 9.11 -1.38
CA GLY A 103 -10.39 8.56 -1.03
C GLY A 103 -10.39 7.05 -0.75
N ASN A 104 -11.53 6.38 -0.74
CA ASN A 104 -11.61 4.92 -0.72
C ASN A 104 -11.04 4.34 -2.01
N LEU A 105 -10.28 3.26 -1.91
CA LEU A 105 -9.74 2.60 -3.11
C LEU A 105 -10.87 1.89 -3.86
N ARG A 106 -10.92 2.10 -5.17
CA ARG A 106 -11.83 1.40 -6.07
C ARG A 106 -11.06 0.51 -7.02
N MET A 107 -11.43 -0.76 -7.08
CA MET A 107 -11.02 -1.69 -8.13
C MET A 107 -12.04 -1.56 -9.27
N LEU A 108 -11.56 -1.41 -10.52
CA LEU A 108 -12.38 -0.95 -11.63
C LEU A 108 -12.42 -1.96 -12.78
N ARG A 109 -13.51 -1.92 -13.55
CA ARG A 109 -13.64 -2.67 -14.82
C ARG A 109 -13.07 -1.89 -16.01
N SER A 110 -13.00 -0.55 -15.91
CA SER A 110 -12.63 0.35 -17.00
C SER A 110 -11.44 1.22 -16.62
N PRO A 111 -10.55 1.54 -17.56
CA PRO A 111 -9.45 2.47 -17.34
C PRO A 111 -9.89 3.94 -17.27
N ASP A 112 -11.14 4.26 -17.67
CA ASP A 112 -11.57 5.64 -17.90
C ASP A 112 -12.71 6.07 -16.97
N ASP A 113 -13.24 5.16 -16.13
CA ASP A 113 -14.42 5.42 -15.33
C ASP A 113 -14.26 4.92 -13.89
N LEU A 114 -14.18 5.87 -12.94
CA LEU A 114 -14.12 5.58 -11.50
C LEU A 114 -15.43 4.96 -10.95
N GLU A 115 -16.56 5.15 -11.64
CA GLU A 115 -17.84 4.58 -11.23
C GLU A 115 -18.02 3.13 -11.68
N SER A 116 -17.19 2.67 -12.64
CA SER A 116 -17.13 1.28 -13.08
C SER A 116 -16.52 0.34 -12.04
N THR A 117 -17.00 0.44 -10.79
CA THR A 117 -16.41 -0.20 -9.61
C THR A 117 -16.77 -1.69 -9.53
N VAL A 118 -15.76 -2.53 -9.30
CA VAL A 118 -15.90 -3.96 -8.93
C VAL A 118 -15.97 -4.11 -7.41
N ALA A 119 -15.12 -3.37 -6.71
CA ALA A 119 -15.04 -3.36 -5.25
C ALA A 119 -14.55 -1.99 -4.77
N GLU A 120 -15.11 -1.51 -3.68
CA GLU A 120 -14.62 -0.34 -2.96
C GLU A 120 -14.08 -0.77 -1.60
N ILE A 121 -12.87 -0.35 -1.30
CA ILE A 121 -12.14 -0.69 -0.08
C ILE A 121 -12.08 0.57 0.80
N PRO A 122 -12.68 0.56 1.99
CA PRO A 122 -12.60 1.68 2.92
C PRO A 122 -11.16 2.00 3.30
N SER A 123 -10.82 3.28 3.38
CA SER A 123 -9.50 3.71 3.84
C SER A 123 -9.35 3.70 5.38
N SER A 124 -10.27 3.07 6.11
CA SER A 124 -10.23 2.89 7.57
C SER A 124 -9.22 1.85 8.02
N ALA A 125 -8.71 2.00 9.23
CA ALA A 125 -7.68 1.13 9.79
C ALA A 125 -8.10 -0.35 9.83
N GLY A 126 -7.18 -1.22 9.44
CA GLY A 126 -7.41 -2.66 9.34
C GLY A 126 -8.05 -3.11 8.02
N SER A 127 -8.48 -2.18 7.15
CA SER A 127 -8.86 -2.53 5.78
C SER A 127 -7.62 -2.97 5.01
N LEU A 128 -7.69 -4.17 4.45
CA LEU A 128 -6.62 -4.80 3.69
C LEU A 128 -7.14 -5.20 2.32
N VAL A 129 -6.42 -4.84 1.29
CA VAL A 129 -6.59 -5.37 -0.06
C VAL A 129 -5.28 -5.97 -0.54
N ILE A 130 -5.36 -7.14 -1.15
CA ILE A 130 -4.24 -7.81 -1.83
C ILE A 130 -4.74 -8.22 -3.21
N PHE A 131 -3.96 -7.95 -4.24
CA PHE A 131 -4.29 -8.35 -5.60
C PHE A 131 -3.04 -8.72 -6.40
N GLU A 132 -3.21 -9.68 -7.30
CA GLU A 132 -2.20 -9.99 -8.30
C GLU A 132 -2.17 -8.86 -9.34
N VAL A 133 -0.98 -8.41 -9.72
CA VAL A 133 -0.81 -7.35 -10.72
C VAL A 133 -1.06 -7.91 -12.10
N LYS A 134 -2.02 -7.32 -12.81
CA LYS A 134 -2.44 -7.69 -14.18
C LYS A 134 -2.55 -6.44 -15.04
N PRO A 135 -2.39 -6.54 -16.37
CA PRO A 135 -2.50 -5.39 -17.29
C PRO A 135 -3.86 -4.66 -17.22
N HIS A 136 -4.92 -5.36 -16.77
CA HIS A 136 -6.26 -4.81 -16.63
C HIS A 136 -6.70 -4.63 -15.18
N GLY A 137 -5.75 -4.64 -14.24
CA GLY A 137 -5.99 -4.41 -12.81
C GLY A 137 -6.17 -2.93 -12.48
N TRP A 138 -7.15 -2.29 -13.15
CA TRP A 138 -7.42 -0.86 -12.99
C TRP A 138 -7.91 -0.54 -11.59
N HIS A 139 -7.34 0.50 -11.00
CA HIS A 139 -7.78 0.99 -9.70
C HIS A 139 -7.45 2.48 -9.54
N GLY A 140 -8.14 3.09 -8.59
CA GLY A 140 -8.00 4.51 -8.30
C GLY A 140 -8.89 4.91 -7.14
N HIS A 141 -9.01 6.20 -6.90
CA HIS A 141 -9.96 6.73 -5.92
C HIS A 141 -10.38 8.15 -6.30
N HIS A 142 -11.56 8.55 -5.87
CA HIS A 142 -11.96 9.95 -5.97
C HIS A 142 -10.96 10.85 -5.29
N ARG A 143 -10.80 12.04 -5.83
CA ARG A 143 -9.90 13.06 -5.31
C ARG A 143 -10.11 13.23 -3.81
N PHE A 144 -9.02 13.14 -3.08
CA PHE A 144 -8.93 13.40 -1.66
C PHE A 144 -7.63 14.11 -1.36
N VAL A 145 -7.68 15.19 -0.60
CA VAL A 145 -6.51 15.94 -0.15
C VAL A 145 -6.51 15.96 1.36
N GLY A 146 -5.52 15.35 1.96
CA GLY A 146 -5.45 15.24 3.42
C GLY A 146 -4.65 14.05 3.89
N GLU A 147 -4.68 13.81 5.18
CA GLU A 147 -4.06 12.64 5.79
C GLU A 147 -4.74 11.37 5.26
N ARG A 148 -3.95 10.44 4.77
CA ARG A 148 -4.38 9.14 4.27
C ARG A 148 -3.21 8.17 4.43
N ARG A 149 -3.19 7.51 5.58
CA ARG A 149 -2.14 6.60 6.00
C ARG A 149 -2.36 5.23 5.39
N VAL A 150 -1.40 4.78 4.61
CA VAL A 150 -1.43 3.44 4.02
C VAL A 150 -0.04 2.84 4.00
N LEU A 151 0.05 1.58 4.39
CA LEU A 151 1.22 0.75 4.20
C LEU A 151 0.99 -0.06 2.93
N MET A 152 1.96 -0.02 2.03
CA MET A 152 1.95 -0.78 0.80
C MET A 152 3.10 -1.78 0.79
N LEU A 153 2.81 -3.02 0.41
CA LEU A 153 3.82 -4.04 0.12
C LEU A 153 3.64 -4.49 -1.32
N ASN A 154 4.73 -4.52 -2.05
CA ASN A 154 4.77 -5.07 -3.41
C ASN A 154 5.80 -6.20 -3.47
N TYR A 155 5.39 -7.38 -3.91
CA TYR A 155 6.36 -8.41 -4.33
C TYR A 155 6.82 -8.08 -5.74
N MET A 156 8.12 -7.82 -5.90
CA MET A 156 8.72 -7.37 -7.15
C MET A 156 9.09 -8.55 -8.04
N THR A 157 9.17 -8.32 -9.35
CA THR A 157 9.54 -9.37 -10.32
C THR A 157 10.97 -9.89 -10.14
N GLY A 158 11.85 -9.15 -9.48
CA GLY A 158 13.22 -9.55 -9.17
C GLY A 158 14.02 -8.45 -8.49
N ALA A 159 15.30 -8.71 -8.22
CA ALA A 159 16.18 -7.79 -7.52
C ALA A 159 16.45 -6.49 -8.31
N GLU A 160 16.49 -6.54 -9.63
CA GLU A 160 16.71 -5.36 -10.47
C GLU A 160 15.51 -4.42 -10.44
N SER A 161 14.29 -4.94 -10.62
CA SER A 161 13.05 -4.15 -10.53
C SER A 161 12.89 -3.55 -9.14
N HIS A 162 13.17 -4.32 -8.08
CA HIS A 162 13.18 -3.83 -6.70
C HIS A 162 14.16 -2.68 -6.52
N SER A 163 15.41 -2.81 -6.96
CA SER A 163 16.44 -1.77 -6.83
C SER A 163 16.07 -0.49 -7.60
N ARG A 164 15.52 -0.63 -8.80
CA ARG A 164 15.07 0.50 -9.63
C ARG A 164 13.95 1.28 -8.97
N GLU A 165 12.90 0.58 -8.52
CA GLU A 165 11.76 1.20 -7.86
C GLU A 165 12.15 1.86 -6.52
N LEU A 166 12.99 1.20 -5.74
CA LEU A 166 13.48 1.74 -4.47
C LEU A 166 14.26 3.05 -4.67
N LYS A 167 15.12 3.10 -5.69
CA LYS A 167 15.86 4.33 -6.06
C LYS A 167 14.89 5.46 -6.47
N ARG A 168 13.86 5.14 -7.27
CA ARG A 168 12.85 6.11 -7.70
C ARG A 168 12.11 6.71 -6.51
N HIS A 169 11.67 5.87 -5.56
CA HIS A 169 10.96 6.32 -4.37
C HIS A 169 11.85 7.15 -3.44
N ARG A 170 13.10 6.73 -3.22
CA ARG A 170 14.05 7.50 -2.41
C ARG A 170 14.36 8.87 -3.02
N PHE A 171 14.43 8.97 -4.34
CA PHE A 171 14.63 10.26 -5.01
C PHE A 171 13.40 11.16 -4.85
N SER A 172 12.19 10.64 -5.07
CA SER A 172 10.96 11.42 -4.92
C SER A 172 10.63 11.80 -3.47
N ALA A 173 11.16 11.09 -2.48
CA ALA A 173 11.00 11.39 -1.06
C ALA A 173 11.92 12.53 -0.57
N LYS A 174 12.92 12.93 -1.37
CA LYS A 174 13.85 14.01 -1.05
C LYS A 174 13.46 15.36 -1.65
N LEU A 175 12.44 15.37 -2.50
CA LEU A 175 11.88 16.56 -3.16
C LEU A 175 10.59 17.01 -2.49
#